data_7a2e5b3301a88eb0a482d95844cf1db0
#
_entry.id   7a2e5b3301a88eb0a482d95844cf1db0
#
_cell.length_a   1.000
_cell.length_b   1.000
_cell.length_c   1.000
_cell.angle_alpha   90.00
_cell.angle_beta   90.00
_cell.angle_gamma   90.00
#
_symmetry.space_group_name_H-M   'P 1'
#
loop_
_entity.id
_entity.type
_entity.pdbx_description
1 polymer ?
#
loop_
_entity_poly.entity_id
_entity_poly.type
_entity_poly.pdbx_seq_one_letter_code
_entity_poly.pdbx_strand_id
1 'polypeptide(L)'
;SLHKITNKILLVAKNNSFIIYLIFTFTFCILIFGATKLIVENRFIDYFDEETEIHRGMLEIDKNLGGTATLDIIIREPFEEISNDLIDDDFFDDSLFEDDNSNASGYWWNVYSLTELEAIHDYLDSLPEIGKVLSVSSGIKLARMINDGEDLNDLELALLRSVLPEDIRETLLYSYINEDDSIVRISTRVNESAENLNRKELLEKINYDLQTQFNLPEERFEMTGLAVLYNNMLQSLFQSQIGSLTLVFGVIALMLLLIFKSFKIMVIGLIPNIFVASSVVGILGLLKIPLDIMTIT
;
A
#
# COMPACT_ATOMS: atom_id res chain seq x y z
N SER A 1 -25.03 22.27 45.91
CA SER A 1 -25.68 22.05 44.57
C SER A 1 -25.32 20.72 43.96
N LEU A 2 -24.06 20.28 44.02
CA LEU A 2 -23.58 18.99 43.47
C LEU A 2 -24.31 17.78 44.10
N HIS A 3 -24.49 17.74 45.42
CA HIS A 3 -25.19 16.67 46.14
C HIS A 3 -26.66 16.46 45.69
N LYS A 4 -27.36 17.53 45.29
CA LYS A 4 -28.73 17.43 44.78
C LYS A 4 -28.78 16.82 43.38
N ILE A 5 -27.76 17.10 42.56
CA ILE A 5 -27.64 16.54 41.19
C ILE A 5 -27.30 15.05 41.30
N THR A 6 -26.35 14.69 42.14
CA THR A 6 -25.92 13.28 42.35
C THR A 6 -27.07 12.44 42.87
N ASN A 7 -27.86 12.94 43.84
CA ASN A 7 -29.03 12.22 44.38
C ASN A 7 -30.16 12.05 43.34
N LYS A 8 -30.38 13.06 42.46
CA LYS A 8 -31.35 12.92 41.37
C LYS A 8 -30.89 11.81 40.34
N ILE A 9 -29.62 11.83 39.97
CA ILE A 9 -29.07 10.82 39.06
C ILE A 9 -29.17 9.43 39.67
N LEU A 10 -28.90 9.31 40.97
CA LEU A 10 -28.96 8.04 41.68
C LEU A 10 -30.39 7.48 41.77
N LEU A 11 -31.39 8.35 41.99
CA LEU A 11 -32.82 7.99 42.00
C LEU A 11 -33.30 7.57 40.59
N VAL A 12 -32.92 8.29 39.55
CA VAL A 12 -33.22 7.92 38.15
C VAL A 12 -32.57 6.59 37.78
N ALA A 13 -31.30 6.40 38.15
CA ALA A 13 -30.57 5.16 37.87
C ALA A 13 -31.20 3.93 38.59
N LYS A 14 -31.66 4.11 39.83
CA LYS A 14 -32.30 3.06 40.63
C LYS A 14 -33.68 2.68 40.11
N ASN A 15 -34.46 3.70 39.69
CA ASN A 15 -35.87 3.47 39.30
C ASN A 15 -36.04 2.97 37.87
N ASN A 16 -35.06 3.30 36.97
CA ASN A 16 -35.09 2.98 35.53
C ASN A 16 -33.86 2.21 35.07
N SER A 17 -33.28 1.37 35.91
CA SER A 17 -32.04 0.66 35.63
C SER A 17 -32.08 -0.11 34.30
N PHE A 18 -33.19 -0.75 33.96
CA PHE A 18 -33.39 -1.49 32.72
C PHE A 18 -33.26 -0.59 31.49
N ILE A 19 -33.87 0.61 31.52
CA ILE A 19 -33.79 1.56 30.41
C ILE A 19 -32.35 2.07 30.23
N ILE A 20 -31.65 2.30 31.34
CA ILE A 20 -30.23 2.74 31.28
C ILE A 20 -29.33 1.66 30.68
N TYR A 21 -29.51 0.40 31.09
CA TYR A 21 -28.76 -0.71 30.49
C TYR A 21 -29.06 -0.84 28.99
N LEU A 22 -30.30 -0.70 28.60
CA LEU A 22 -30.73 -0.80 27.21
C LEU A 22 -30.10 0.32 26.35
N ILE A 23 -30.15 1.57 26.82
CA ILE A 23 -29.54 2.73 26.15
C ILE A 23 -28.02 2.52 26.05
N PHE A 24 -27.38 2.10 27.15
CA PHE A 24 -25.93 1.88 27.18
C PHE A 24 -25.52 0.79 26.17
N THR A 25 -26.22 -0.35 26.18
CA THR A 25 -25.94 -1.46 25.25
C THR A 25 -26.19 -1.03 23.81
N PHE A 26 -27.28 -0.30 23.54
CA PHE A 26 -27.59 0.20 22.20
C PHE A 26 -26.51 1.17 21.69
N THR A 27 -26.12 2.13 22.53
CA THR A 27 -25.04 3.08 22.20
C THR A 27 -23.72 2.34 21.96
N PHE A 28 -23.41 1.35 22.79
CA PHE A 28 -22.20 0.55 22.65
C PHE A 28 -22.15 -0.24 21.32
N CYS A 29 -23.29 -0.83 20.93
CA CYS A 29 -23.41 -1.51 19.64
C CYS A 29 -23.21 -0.56 18.45
N ILE A 30 -23.77 0.67 18.53
CA ILE A 30 -23.56 1.69 17.49
C ILE A 30 -22.08 2.09 17.41
N LEU A 31 -21.42 2.25 18.54
CA LEU A 31 -20.00 2.65 18.59
C LEU A 31 -19.08 1.52 18.06
N ILE A 32 -19.38 0.26 18.39
CA ILE A 32 -18.67 -0.89 17.79
C ILE A 32 -18.87 -0.91 16.27
N PHE A 33 -20.10 -0.72 15.81
CA PHE A 33 -20.38 -0.64 14.36
C PHE A 33 -19.65 0.54 13.70
N GLY A 34 -19.55 1.69 14.39
CA GLY A 34 -18.72 2.81 13.95
C GLY A 34 -17.25 2.43 13.83
N ALA A 35 -16.71 1.73 14.83
CA ALA A 35 -15.31 1.31 14.84
C ALA A 35 -14.95 0.37 13.67
N THR A 36 -15.91 -0.45 13.19
CA THR A 36 -15.67 -1.29 11.99
C THR A 36 -15.59 -0.50 10.67
N LYS A 37 -16.06 0.75 10.68
CA LYS A 37 -16.01 1.64 9.51
C LYS A 37 -14.83 2.62 9.55
N LEU A 38 -13.94 2.46 10.52
CA LEU A 38 -12.79 3.31 10.66
C LEU A 38 -11.81 3.06 9.52
N ILE A 39 -11.44 4.12 8.84
CA ILE A 39 -10.44 4.11 7.77
C ILE A 39 -9.13 4.61 8.39
N VAL A 40 -8.08 3.78 8.27
CA VAL A 40 -6.72 4.17 8.65
C VAL A 40 -6.03 4.62 7.38
N GLU A 41 -6.03 5.90 7.12
CA GLU A 41 -5.47 6.48 5.91
C GLU A 41 -4.79 7.81 6.24
N ASN A 42 -3.71 8.10 5.53
CA ASN A 42 -2.93 9.32 5.72
C ASN A 42 -2.61 9.93 4.36
N ARG A 43 -3.22 11.05 4.06
CA ARG A 43 -2.87 11.83 2.87
C ARG A 43 -1.91 12.94 3.28
N PHE A 44 -0.72 12.93 2.70
CA PHE A 44 0.30 13.93 3.03
C PHE A 44 -0.16 15.37 2.71
N ILE A 45 -1.03 15.53 1.73
CA ILE A 45 -1.62 16.82 1.35
C ILE A 45 -2.42 17.42 2.49
N ASP A 46 -3.15 16.61 3.28
CA ASP A 46 -4.02 17.05 4.36
C ASP A 46 -3.25 17.59 5.61
N TYR A 47 -1.92 17.45 5.64
CA TYR A 47 -1.10 18.07 6.70
C TYR A 47 -0.94 19.57 6.55
N PHE A 48 -1.19 20.10 5.37
CA PHE A 48 -1.08 21.52 5.09
C PHE A 48 -2.47 22.15 5.12
N ASP A 49 -2.57 23.34 5.72
CA ASP A 49 -3.80 24.09 5.71
C ASP A 49 -4.25 24.39 4.26
N GLU A 50 -5.55 24.22 3.98
CA GLU A 50 -6.15 24.37 2.64
C GLU A 50 -5.90 25.76 2.03
N GLU A 51 -5.68 26.79 2.84
CA GLU A 51 -5.39 28.14 2.38
C GLU A 51 -3.94 28.31 1.95
N THR A 52 -3.05 27.37 2.28
CA THR A 52 -1.62 27.47 1.96
C THR A 52 -1.34 27.22 0.47
N GLU A 53 -0.31 27.88 -0.04
CA GLU A 53 0.17 27.70 -1.40
C GLU A 53 0.70 26.28 -1.62
N ILE A 54 1.28 25.68 -0.58
CA ILE A 54 1.81 24.30 -0.61
C ILE A 54 0.66 23.32 -0.83
N HIS A 55 -0.44 23.40 -0.06
CA HIS A 55 -1.60 22.53 -0.20
C HIS A 55 -2.19 22.60 -1.61
N ARG A 56 -2.40 23.83 -2.12
CA ARG A 56 -2.94 24.03 -3.48
C ARG A 56 -2.00 23.54 -4.55
N GLY A 57 -0.70 23.77 -4.41
CA GLY A 57 0.31 23.27 -5.36
C GLY A 57 0.39 21.75 -5.39
N MET A 58 0.38 21.10 -4.22
CA MET A 58 0.37 19.63 -4.14
C MET A 58 -0.90 19.02 -4.73
N LEU A 59 -2.06 19.63 -4.45
CA LEU A 59 -3.33 19.16 -5.00
C LEU A 59 -3.38 19.29 -6.53
N GLU A 60 -2.79 20.36 -7.07
CA GLU A 60 -2.66 20.56 -8.52
C GLU A 60 -1.75 19.51 -9.16
N ILE A 61 -0.61 19.22 -8.53
CA ILE A 61 0.31 18.15 -8.95
C ILE A 61 -0.40 16.81 -8.91
N ASP A 62 -1.09 16.52 -7.81
CA ASP A 62 -1.77 15.25 -7.61
C ASP A 62 -2.83 15.00 -8.67
N LYS A 63 -3.68 15.98 -8.97
CA LYS A 63 -4.77 15.86 -9.95
C LYS A 63 -4.31 15.90 -11.40
N ASN A 64 -3.32 16.74 -11.73
CA ASN A 64 -3.00 17.02 -13.13
C ASN A 64 -1.67 16.39 -13.59
N LEU A 65 -0.78 15.98 -12.67
CA LEU A 65 0.50 15.37 -12.98
C LEU A 65 0.60 13.88 -12.58
N GLY A 66 -0.55 13.29 -12.24
CA GLY A 66 -0.68 11.85 -12.05
C GLY A 66 -0.30 11.34 -10.67
N GLY A 67 -0.52 12.16 -9.61
CA GLY A 67 -0.32 11.73 -8.23
C GLY A 67 0.95 12.23 -7.59
N THR A 68 0.97 12.18 -6.26
CA THR A 68 2.10 12.68 -5.43
C THR A 68 2.88 11.55 -4.75
N ALA A 69 2.27 10.43 -4.44
CA ALA A 69 2.93 9.31 -3.77
C ALA A 69 3.47 8.30 -4.81
N THR A 70 4.78 8.06 -4.80
CA THR A 70 5.41 7.06 -5.69
C THR A 70 5.11 5.65 -5.24
N LEU A 71 4.80 4.79 -6.21
CA LEU A 71 4.71 3.34 -6.06
C LEU A 71 5.51 2.69 -7.17
N ASP A 72 6.58 2.02 -6.83
CA ASP A 72 7.44 1.32 -7.76
C ASP A 72 7.24 -0.19 -7.62
N ILE A 73 7.09 -0.86 -8.76
CA ILE A 73 7.05 -2.32 -8.83
C ILE A 73 8.32 -2.78 -9.52
N ILE A 74 9.13 -3.50 -8.78
CA ILE A 74 10.40 -4.06 -9.24
C ILE A 74 10.13 -5.51 -9.61
N ILE A 75 10.44 -5.91 -10.84
CA ILE A 75 10.25 -7.27 -11.33
C ILE A 75 11.60 -7.84 -11.72
N ARG A 76 11.90 -9.03 -11.23
CA ARG A 76 13.13 -9.77 -11.52
C ARG A 76 12.88 -10.82 -12.60
N GLU A 77 13.88 -11.11 -13.39
CA GLU A 77 13.84 -12.24 -14.31
C GLU A 77 13.53 -13.57 -13.58
N PRO A 78 12.96 -14.57 -14.23
CA PRO A 78 12.78 -15.89 -13.65
C PRO A 78 14.13 -16.45 -13.21
N PHE A 79 14.19 -17.05 -12.02
CA PHE A 79 15.34 -17.88 -11.68
C PHE A 79 15.34 -19.09 -12.63
N GLU A 80 16.27 -19.17 -13.54
CA GLU A 80 16.57 -20.44 -14.19
C GLU A 80 17.15 -21.36 -13.10
N GLU A 81 16.34 -22.30 -12.61
CA GLU A 81 16.91 -23.51 -12.04
C GLU A 81 17.73 -24.15 -13.17
N ILE A 82 19.04 -23.97 -13.12
CA ILE A 82 19.96 -24.75 -13.94
C ILE A 82 19.73 -26.20 -13.49
N SER A 83 18.79 -26.86 -14.15
CA SER A 83 18.66 -28.31 -14.09
C SER A 83 19.88 -28.86 -14.77
N ASN A 84 20.92 -29.17 -13.98
CA ASN A 84 22.13 -29.84 -14.38
C ASN A 84 21.88 -31.30 -14.83
N ASP A 85 20.66 -31.67 -15.13
CA ASP A 85 20.29 -32.93 -15.67
C ASP A 85 20.01 -32.77 -17.17
N LEU A 86 20.94 -33.29 -17.98
CA LEU A 86 20.88 -33.45 -19.43
C LEU A 86 21.50 -32.35 -20.33
N ILE A 87 22.75 -32.02 -20.10
CA ILE A 87 23.59 -31.59 -21.21
C ILE A 87 24.60 -32.71 -21.43
N ASP A 88 24.27 -33.60 -22.40
CA ASP A 88 25.27 -34.43 -23.07
C ASP A 88 26.28 -33.50 -23.75
N ASP A 89 27.46 -33.52 -23.21
CA ASP A 89 28.62 -32.67 -23.47
C ASP A 89 29.27 -33.06 -24.78
N ASP A 90 28.66 -32.85 -25.94
CA ASP A 90 29.41 -33.16 -27.19
C ASP A 90 28.75 -32.65 -28.50
N PHE A 91 28.34 -31.42 -28.72
CA PHE A 91 28.11 -31.04 -30.13
C PHE A 91 28.11 -29.57 -30.56
N PHE A 92 28.35 -28.57 -29.69
CA PHE A 92 28.57 -27.24 -30.21
C PHE A 92 29.77 -26.57 -29.54
N ASP A 93 30.82 -26.34 -30.36
CA ASP A 93 31.94 -25.46 -30.04
C ASP A 93 31.46 -24.00 -29.98
N ASP A 94 31.20 -23.54 -28.77
CA ASP A 94 30.62 -22.24 -28.44
C ASP A 94 31.68 -21.10 -28.48
N SER A 95 32.86 -21.36 -29.04
CA SER A 95 33.97 -20.38 -29.08
C SER A 95 33.84 -19.25 -30.12
N LEU A 96 32.71 -19.18 -30.85
CA LEU A 96 32.50 -18.16 -31.88
C LEU A 96 31.69 -16.94 -31.42
N PHE A 97 31.18 -16.92 -30.17
CA PHE A 97 30.39 -15.82 -29.62
C PHE A 97 30.89 -15.37 -28.25
N GLU A 98 32.18 -15.49 -27.99
CA GLU A 98 32.79 -14.79 -26.85
C GLU A 98 32.82 -13.28 -27.13
N ASP A 99 31.68 -12.61 -26.92
CA ASP A 99 31.63 -11.18 -26.71
C ASP A 99 31.83 -10.94 -25.19
N ASP A 100 32.86 -10.17 -24.87
CA ASP A 100 33.43 -9.92 -23.54
C ASP A 100 32.49 -9.19 -22.55
N ASN A 101 31.14 -9.18 -22.77
CA ASN A 101 30.10 -8.57 -21.95
C ASN A 101 28.97 -9.53 -21.54
N SER A 102 29.24 -10.78 -21.30
CA SER A 102 28.25 -11.85 -21.11
C SER A 102 27.57 -11.92 -19.74
N ASN A 103 27.42 -10.82 -19.00
CA ASN A 103 26.66 -10.80 -17.75
C ASN A 103 25.26 -10.17 -17.86
N ALA A 104 24.87 -9.65 -19.01
CA ALA A 104 23.53 -9.14 -19.22
C ALA A 104 22.63 -10.27 -19.73
N SER A 105 21.63 -10.66 -18.94
CA SER A 105 20.74 -11.79 -19.28
C SER A 105 19.95 -11.56 -20.58
N GLY A 106 19.73 -10.30 -20.96
CA GLY A 106 18.94 -9.94 -22.13
C GLY A 106 17.46 -10.36 -22.04
N TYR A 107 17.04 -10.94 -20.91
CA TYR A 107 15.70 -11.50 -20.71
C TYR A 107 14.59 -10.52 -21.07
N TRP A 108 14.74 -9.26 -20.71
CA TRP A 108 13.71 -8.24 -20.96
C TRP A 108 13.71 -7.68 -22.39
N TRP A 109 14.68 -8.06 -23.26
CA TRP A 109 14.79 -7.58 -24.63
C TRP A 109 14.26 -8.57 -25.66
N ASN A 110 13.15 -9.24 -25.36
CA ASN A 110 12.42 -10.07 -26.31
C ASN A 110 10.92 -9.70 -26.28
N VAL A 111 10.24 -10.01 -27.37
CA VAL A 111 8.82 -9.66 -27.57
C VAL A 111 7.94 -10.25 -26.48
N TYR A 112 8.24 -11.47 -26.03
CA TYR A 112 7.43 -12.14 -25.01
C TYR A 112 7.48 -11.42 -23.66
N SER A 113 8.67 -11.17 -23.12
CA SER A 113 8.87 -10.51 -21.82
C SER A 113 8.38 -9.06 -21.84
N LEU A 114 8.57 -8.34 -22.95
CA LEU A 114 8.06 -6.99 -23.12
C LEU A 114 6.54 -6.94 -23.20
N THR A 115 5.89 -7.95 -23.83
CA THR A 115 4.43 -8.04 -23.87
C THR A 115 3.86 -8.32 -22.48
N GLU A 116 4.50 -9.18 -21.69
CA GLU A 116 4.12 -9.41 -20.29
C GLU A 116 4.24 -8.12 -19.47
N LEU A 117 5.36 -7.41 -19.61
CA LEU A 117 5.58 -6.14 -18.94
C LEU A 117 4.59 -5.05 -19.36
N GLU A 118 4.24 -5.00 -20.66
CA GLU A 118 3.23 -4.07 -21.20
C GLU A 118 1.84 -4.37 -20.64
N ALA A 119 1.47 -5.64 -20.50
CA ALA A 119 0.20 -6.03 -19.92
C ALA A 119 0.09 -5.61 -18.44
N ILE A 120 1.17 -5.74 -17.66
CA ILE A 120 1.22 -5.25 -16.27
C ILE A 120 1.16 -3.72 -16.23
N HIS A 121 1.89 -3.04 -17.13
CA HIS A 121 1.85 -1.59 -17.26
C HIS A 121 0.42 -1.09 -17.54
N ASP A 122 -0.27 -1.68 -18.50
CA ASP A 122 -1.62 -1.30 -18.90
C ASP A 122 -2.66 -1.61 -17.80
N TYR A 123 -2.48 -2.73 -17.09
CA TYR A 123 -3.28 -3.04 -15.91
C TYR A 123 -3.15 -1.93 -14.85
N LEU A 124 -1.92 -1.55 -14.51
CA LEU A 124 -1.68 -0.49 -13.53
C LEU A 124 -2.25 0.87 -13.99
N ASP A 125 -2.09 1.22 -15.25
CA ASP A 125 -2.63 2.45 -15.85
C ASP A 125 -4.17 2.46 -15.87
N SER A 126 -4.81 1.29 -15.85
CA SER A 126 -6.26 1.15 -15.77
C SER A 126 -6.86 1.40 -14.38
N LEU A 127 -6.03 1.40 -13.32
CA LEU A 127 -6.51 1.60 -11.95
C LEU A 127 -6.80 3.08 -11.68
N PRO A 128 -8.00 3.41 -11.18
CA PRO A 128 -8.40 4.81 -10.98
C PRO A 128 -7.58 5.53 -9.89
N GLU A 129 -6.96 4.80 -8.99
CA GLU A 129 -6.10 5.32 -7.92
C GLU A 129 -4.66 5.59 -8.42
N ILE A 130 -4.30 5.06 -9.60
CA ILE A 130 -2.99 5.25 -10.23
C ILE A 130 -3.12 6.35 -11.27
N GLY A 131 -2.28 7.36 -11.17
CA GLY A 131 -2.38 8.51 -12.08
C GLY A 131 -1.44 8.45 -13.26
N LYS A 132 -0.24 7.93 -13.11
CA LYS A 132 0.74 7.82 -14.20
C LYS A 132 1.63 6.59 -14.01
N VAL A 133 1.79 5.85 -15.09
CA VAL A 133 2.66 4.68 -15.15
C VAL A 133 3.80 4.93 -16.14
N LEU A 134 5.01 4.63 -15.74
CA LEU A 134 6.22 4.73 -16.55
C LEU A 134 7.05 3.45 -16.40
N SER A 135 7.48 2.90 -17.53
CA SER A 135 8.32 1.71 -17.58
C SER A 135 9.07 1.64 -18.91
N VAL A 136 9.85 0.62 -19.13
CA VAL A 136 10.45 0.33 -20.45
C VAL A 136 9.35 0.25 -21.52
N SER A 137 8.16 -0.28 -21.20
CA SER A 137 7.03 -0.34 -22.13
C SER A 137 6.59 1.02 -22.64
N SER A 138 6.78 2.11 -21.88
CA SER A 138 6.51 3.47 -22.37
C SER A 138 7.42 3.84 -23.54
N GLY A 139 8.69 3.44 -23.49
CA GLY A 139 9.65 3.62 -24.58
C GLY A 139 9.32 2.76 -25.80
N ILE A 140 8.91 1.53 -25.58
CA ILE A 140 8.49 0.59 -26.65
C ILE A 140 7.22 1.10 -27.35
N LYS A 141 6.23 1.59 -26.61
CA LYS A 141 5.01 2.20 -27.16
C LYS A 141 5.37 3.42 -28.03
N LEU A 142 6.33 4.22 -27.62
CA LEU A 142 6.82 5.35 -28.42
C LEU A 142 7.55 4.87 -29.68
N ALA A 143 8.40 3.85 -29.58
CA ALA A 143 9.08 3.27 -30.74
C ALA A 143 8.09 2.67 -31.74
N ARG A 144 7.04 1.99 -31.28
CA ARG A 144 5.93 1.50 -32.13
C ARG A 144 5.20 2.63 -32.85
N MET A 145 4.97 3.78 -32.20
CA MET A 145 4.37 4.96 -32.86
C MET A 145 5.26 5.50 -33.99
N ILE A 146 6.57 5.44 -33.83
CA ILE A 146 7.52 5.87 -34.85
C ILE A 146 7.59 4.85 -36.00
N ASN A 147 7.34 3.58 -35.73
CA ASN A 147 7.30 2.47 -36.68
C ASN A 147 5.91 2.29 -37.32
N ASP A 148 5.22 3.37 -37.61
CA ASP A 148 3.88 3.39 -38.24
C ASP A 148 2.81 2.52 -37.52
N GLY A 149 3.03 2.24 -36.22
CA GLY A 149 2.13 1.44 -35.38
C GLY A 149 2.35 -0.07 -35.48
N GLU A 150 3.37 -0.53 -36.18
CA GLU A 150 3.74 -1.96 -36.24
C GLU A 150 4.53 -2.36 -35.00
N ASP A 151 4.30 -3.60 -34.52
CA ASP A 151 5.03 -4.17 -33.40
C ASP A 151 6.48 -4.43 -33.78
N LEU A 152 7.39 -4.17 -32.84
CA LEU A 152 8.82 -4.45 -33.01
C LEU A 152 9.07 -5.96 -32.85
N ASN A 153 9.86 -6.53 -33.75
CA ASN A 153 10.34 -7.91 -33.62
C ASN A 153 11.63 -7.98 -32.78
N ASP A 154 12.07 -9.19 -32.42
CA ASP A 154 13.24 -9.38 -31.55
C ASP A 154 14.52 -8.78 -32.14
N LEU A 155 14.68 -8.82 -33.47
CA LEU A 155 15.83 -8.22 -34.17
C LEU A 155 15.79 -6.68 -34.05
N GLU A 156 14.63 -6.08 -34.21
CA GLU A 156 14.45 -4.62 -34.08
C GLU A 156 14.66 -4.16 -32.65
N LEU A 157 14.23 -4.95 -31.66
CA LEU A 157 14.49 -4.70 -30.24
C LEU A 157 15.98 -4.78 -29.91
N ALA A 158 16.69 -5.78 -30.41
CA ALA A 158 18.14 -5.89 -30.26
C ALA A 158 18.88 -4.73 -30.93
N LEU A 159 18.44 -4.34 -32.13
CA LEU A 159 18.98 -3.17 -32.82
C LEU A 159 18.71 -1.87 -32.06
N LEU A 160 17.49 -1.68 -31.56
CA LEU A 160 17.12 -0.52 -30.74
C LEU A 160 18.04 -0.40 -29.53
N ARG A 161 18.27 -1.52 -28.83
CA ARG A 161 19.21 -1.57 -27.69
C ARG A 161 20.61 -1.15 -28.06
N SER A 162 21.13 -1.61 -29.22
CA SER A 162 22.51 -1.37 -29.65
C SER A 162 22.76 0.02 -30.24
N VAL A 163 21.77 0.60 -30.91
CA VAL A 163 21.87 1.86 -31.66
C VAL A 163 21.55 3.11 -30.80
N LEU A 164 20.84 2.93 -29.69
CA LEU A 164 20.50 4.06 -28.81
C LEU A 164 21.78 4.73 -28.28
N PRO A 165 21.95 6.06 -28.46
CA PRO A 165 23.02 6.80 -27.85
C PRO A 165 23.06 6.63 -26.32
N GLU A 166 24.25 6.64 -25.72
CA GLU A 166 24.46 6.41 -24.30
C GLU A 166 23.65 7.35 -23.42
N ASP A 167 23.62 8.62 -23.72
CA ASP A 167 22.84 9.65 -23.01
C ASP A 167 21.32 9.41 -23.04
N ILE A 168 20.81 8.88 -24.16
CA ILE A 168 19.40 8.48 -24.28
C ILE A 168 19.14 7.17 -23.51
N ARG A 169 20.06 6.21 -23.59
CA ARG A 169 19.98 4.94 -22.87
C ARG A 169 19.95 5.17 -21.36
N GLU A 170 20.88 5.99 -20.82
CA GLU A 170 20.90 6.36 -19.42
C GLU A 170 19.57 7.03 -18.96
N THR A 171 19.05 7.94 -19.76
CA THR A 171 17.86 8.71 -19.36
C THR A 171 16.56 7.92 -19.49
N LEU A 172 16.39 7.16 -20.58
CA LEU A 172 15.11 6.50 -20.89
C LEU A 172 15.08 5.03 -20.48
N LEU A 173 16.20 4.33 -20.49
CA LEU A 173 16.23 2.89 -20.20
C LEU A 173 16.72 2.59 -18.78
N TYR A 174 17.90 3.10 -18.37
CA TYR A 174 18.46 2.78 -17.06
C TYR A 174 17.68 3.37 -15.87
N SER A 175 16.72 4.24 -16.16
CA SER A 175 15.71 4.62 -15.15
C SER A 175 14.73 3.51 -14.83
N TYR A 176 14.55 2.52 -15.73
CA TYR A 176 13.53 1.46 -15.64
C TYR A 176 14.07 0.05 -15.76
N ILE A 177 15.33 -0.12 -16.17
CA ILE A 177 16.02 -1.40 -16.27
C ILE A 177 17.43 -1.23 -15.72
N ASN A 178 17.94 -2.21 -14.99
CA ASN A 178 19.31 -2.16 -14.49
C ASN A 178 20.34 -2.44 -15.61
N GLU A 179 21.61 -2.17 -15.35
CA GLU A 179 22.69 -2.35 -16.31
C GLU A 179 22.86 -3.81 -16.79
N ASP A 180 22.55 -4.77 -15.91
CA ASP A 180 22.63 -6.21 -16.18
C ASP A 180 21.38 -6.76 -16.87
N ASP A 181 20.37 -5.91 -17.17
CA ASP A 181 19.09 -6.29 -17.76
C ASP A 181 18.34 -7.41 -17.00
N SER A 182 18.63 -7.61 -15.72
CA SER A 182 18.01 -8.64 -14.87
C SER A 182 16.78 -8.16 -14.12
N ILE A 183 16.66 -6.83 -13.94
CA ILE A 183 15.62 -6.21 -13.12
C ILE A 183 14.97 -5.07 -13.92
N VAL A 184 13.64 -5.09 -13.96
CA VAL A 184 12.85 -3.96 -14.49
C VAL A 184 12.06 -3.30 -13.39
N ARG A 185 11.84 -2.00 -13.55
CA ARG A 185 11.05 -1.17 -12.66
C ARG A 185 9.89 -0.57 -13.43
N ILE A 186 8.69 -0.76 -12.91
CA ILE A 186 7.50 -0.01 -13.30
C ILE A 186 7.30 1.07 -12.23
N SER A 187 7.48 2.32 -12.61
CA SER A 187 7.30 3.46 -11.70
C SER A 187 5.91 4.04 -11.89
N THR A 188 5.14 4.07 -10.81
CA THR A 188 3.80 4.62 -10.81
C THR A 188 3.65 5.70 -9.75
N ARG A 189 2.59 6.48 -9.87
CA ARG A 189 2.20 7.45 -8.87
C ARG A 189 0.78 7.22 -8.43
N VAL A 190 0.56 7.19 -7.13
CA VAL A 190 -0.77 7.08 -6.52
C VAL A 190 -1.35 8.48 -6.40
N ASN A 191 -2.60 8.62 -6.85
CA ASN A 191 -3.39 9.83 -6.75
C ASN A 191 -3.97 9.95 -5.34
N GLU A 192 -3.35 10.74 -4.48
CA GLU A 192 -3.76 10.91 -3.07
C GLU A 192 -5.11 11.60 -2.92
N SER A 193 -5.54 12.36 -3.93
CA SER A 193 -6.85 13.02 -3.94
C SER A 193 -7.97 12.15 -4.49
N ALA A 194 -7.71 10.91 -4.88
CA ALA A 194 -8.73 9.98 -5.35
C ALA A 194 -9.79 9.74 -4.27
N GLU A 195 -11.07 9.77 -4.67
CA GLU A 195 -12.18 9.51 -3.77
C GLU A 195 -12.11 8.08 -3.23
N ASN A 196 -12.18 7.95 -1.91
CA ASN A 196 -12.12 6.67 -1.17
C ASN A 196 -10.82 5.90 -1.34
N LEU A 197 -9.69 6.57 -1.59
CA LEU A 197 -8.39 5.91 -1.58
C LEU A 197 -8.18 5.15 -0.27
N ASN A 198 -7.91 3.86 -0.40
CA ASN A 198 -7.42 3.01 0.68
C ASN A 198 -6.12 2.35 0.22
N ARG A 199 -4.98 2.91 0.62
CA ARG A 199 -3.66 2.43 0.18
C ARG A 199 -3.44 0.96 0.49
N LYS A 200 -3.91 0.52 1.66
CA LYS A 200 -3.78 -0.88 2.06
C LYS A 200 -4.50 -1.80 1.07
N GLU A 201 -5.76 -1.51 0.79
CA GLU A 201 -6.56 -2.30 -0.17
C GLU A 201 -5.99 -2.23 -1.59
N LEU A 202 -5.51 -1.06 -2.00
CA LEU A 202 -4.85 -0.90 -3.30
C LEU A 202 -3.60 -1.77 -3.42
N LEU A 203 -2.71 -1.72 -2.42
CA LEU A 203 -1.48 -2.52 -2.43
C LEU A 203 -1.77 -4.02 -2.34
N GLU A 204 -2.73 -4.44 -1.50
CA GLU A 204 -3.17 -5.83 -1.40
C GLU A 204 -3.80 -6.31 -2.72
N LYS A 205 -4.61 -5.48 -3.38
CA LYS A 205 -5.19 -5.78 -4.69
C LYS A 205 -4.12 -5.95 -5.76
N ILE A 206 -3.19 -5.00 -5.88
CA ILE A 206 -2.09 -5.09 -6.85
C ILE A 206 -1.27 -6.36 -6.59
N ASN A 207 -0.91 -6.64 -5.33
CA ASN A 207 -0.17 -7.84 -4.97
C ASN A 207 -0.91 -9.12 -5.36
N TYR A 208 -2.20 -9.19 -5.08
CA TYR A 208 -3.05 -10.32 -5.44
C TYR A 208 -3.18 -10.49 -6.96
N ASP A 209 -3.41 -9.41 -7.69
CA ASP A 209 -3.60 -9.44 -9.14
C ASP A 209 -2.30 -9.81 -9.88
N LEU A 210 -1.13 -9.32 -9.42
CA LEU A 210 0.17 -9.72 -9.96
C LEU A 210 0.41 -11.23 -9.80
N GLN A 211 0.03 -11.82 -8.67
CA GLN A 211 0.20 -13.25 -8.44
C GLN A 211 -0.81 -14.11 -9.21
N THR A 212 -2.07 -13.68 -9.30
CA THR A 212 -3.15 -14.52 -9.82
C THR A 212 -3.46 -14.27 -11.29
N GLN A 213 -3.43 -13.03 -11.75
CA GLN A 213 -3.74 -12.65 -13.12
C GLN A 213 -2.50 -12.74 -14.03
N PHE A 214 -1.34 -12.30 -13.50
CA PHE A 214 -0.10 -12.29 -14.25
C PHE A 214 0.84 -13.46 -13.91
N ASN A 215 0.43 -14.36 -13.00
CA ASN A 215 1.19 -15.54 -12.58
C ASN A 215 2.63 -15.22 -12.13
N LEU A 216 2.84 -14.03 -11.55
CA LEU A 216 4.13 -13.63 -11.01
C LEU A 216 4.29 -14.20 -9.58
N PRO A 217 5.25 -15.09 -9.31
CA PRO A 217 5.55 -15.52 -7.96
C PRO A 217 5.99 -14.34 -7.09
N GLU A 218 5.66 -14.39 -5.78
CA GLU A 218 5.99 -13.32 -4.83
C GLU A 218 7.51 -13.01 -4.77
N GLU A 219 8.34 -14.00 -5.09
CA GLU A 219 9.79 -13.87 -5.11
C GLU A 219 10.32 -13.06 -6.31
N ARG A 220 9.53 -12.99 -7.39
CA ARG A 220 9.89 -12.28 -8.62
C ARG A 220 9.56 -10.80 -8.62
N PHE A 221 8.71 -10.32 -7.74
CA PHE A 221 8.37 -8.90 -7.71
C PHE A 221 8.41 -8.34 -6.30
N GLU A 222 8.64 -7.06 -6.21
CA GLU A 222 8.66 -6.30 -4.95
C GLU A 222 8.01 -4.95 -5.17
N MET A 223 7.07 -4.59 -4.30
CA MET A 223 6.49 -3.26 -4.29
C MET A 223 7.26 -2.37 -3.31
N THR A 224 7.63 -1.18 -3.75
CA THR A 224 8.38 -0.21 -2.95
C THR A 224 7.92 1.22 -3.26
N GLY A 225 8.54 2.20 -2.64
CA GLY A 225 8.18 3.61 -2.84
C GLY A 225 7.44 4.22 -1.67
N LEU A 226 7.07 5.48 -1.84
CA LEU A 226 6.50 6.29 -0.76
C LEU A 226 5.12 5.79 -0.31
N ALA A 227 4.31 5.30 -1.26
CA ALA A 227 2.99 4.73 -0.95
C ALA A 227 3.09 3.51 -0.03
N VAL A 228 4.05 2.60 -0.30
CA VAL A 228 4.32 1.41 0.54
C VAL A 228 4.86 1.82 1.90
N LEU A 229 5.82 2.76 1.92
CA LEU A 229 6.41 3.26 3.16
C LEU A 229 5.35 3.87 4.09
N TYR A 230 4.48 4.74 3.55
CA TYR A 230 3.40 5.35 4.32
C TYR A 230 2.39 4.34 4.82
N ASN A 231 1.99 3.37 3.99
CA ASN A 231 1.11 2.29 4.41
C ASN A 231 1.72 1.51 5.58
N ASN A 232 2.97 1.06 5.45
CA ASN A 232 3.64 0.26 6.47
C ASN A 232 3.84 1.03 7.77
N MET A 233 4.18 2.33 7.67
CA MET A 233 4.31 3.20 8.82
C MET A 233 2.97 3.35 9.56
N LEU A 234 1.88 3.62 8.85
CA LEU A 234 0.55 3.75 9.44
C LEU A 234 0.07 2.46 10.10
N GLN A 235 0.22 1.32 9.40
CA GLN A 235 -0.16 0.03 9.96
C GLN A 235 0.66 -0.31 11.21
N SER A 236 1.96 -0.01 11.21
CA SER A 236 2.84 -0.21 12.37
C SER A 236 2.45 0.68 13.56
N LEU A 237 2.17 1.96 13.31
CA LEU A 237 1.72 2.89 14.34
C LEU A 237 0.37 2.44 14.93
N PHE A 238 -0.58 2.07 14.10
CA PHE A 238 -1.88 1.59 14.55
C PHE A 238 -1.77 0.31 15.39
N GLN A 239 -0.97 -0.66 14.97
CA GLN A 239 -0.71 -1.88 15.74
C GLN A 239 -0.02 -1.57 17.07
N SER A 240 0.94 -0.66 17.08
CA SER A 240 1.63 -0.21 18.31
C SER A 240 0.66 0.45 19.29
N GLN A 241 -0.27 1.27 18.80
CA GLN A 241 -1.29 1.90 19.65
C GLN A 241 -2.25 0.86 20.26
N ILE A 242 -2.73 -0.09 19.47
CA ILE A 242 -3.56 -1.18 20.00
C ILE A 242 -2.79 -1.98 21.04
N GLY A 243 -1.53 -2.29 20.79
CA GLY A 243 -0.66 -2.99 21.74
C GLY A 243 -0.49 -2.24 23.06
N SER A 244 -0.19 -0.94 22.98
CA SER A 244 -0.04 -0.07 24.14
C SER A 244 -1.34 0.04 24.95
N LEU A 245 -2.47 0.25 24.27
CA LEU A 245 -3.79 0.33 24.90
C LEU A 245 -4.15 -0.99 25.60
N THR A 246 -3.90 -2.12 24.96
CA THR A 246 -4.12 -3.46 25.55
C THR A 246 -3.26 -3.67 26.79
N LEU A 247 -1.99 -3.27 26.74
CA LEU A 247 -1.09 -3.34 27.89
C LEU A 247 -1.61 -2.49 29.06
N VAL A 248 -2.01 -1.24 28.81
CA VAL A 248 -2.52 -0.33 29.85
C VAL A 248 -3.79 -0.92 30.48
N PHE A 249 -4.75 -1.39 29.70
CA PHE A 249 -5.95 -2.05 30.23
C PHE A 249 -5.62 -3.33 30.99
N GLY A 250 -4.63 -4.10 30.55
CA GLY A 250 -4.14 -5.28 31.25
C GLY A 250 -3.57 -4.95 32.62
N VAL A 251 -2.74 -3.91 32.71
CA VAL A 251 -2.17 -3.45 33.99
C VAL A 251 -3.26 -2.92 34.92
N ILE A 252 -4.21 -2.12 34.42
CA ILE A 252 -5.35 -1.63 35.23
C ILE A 252 -6.19 -2.79 35.72
N ALA A 253 -6.49 -3.78 34.88
CA ALA A 253 -7.23 -4.97 35.26
C ALA A 253 -6.52 -5.75 36.37
N LEU A 254 -5.20 -5.95 36.22
CA LEU A 254 -4.37 -6.63 37.22
C LEU A 254 -4.39 -5.88 38.55
N MET A 255 -4.20 -4.55 38.55
CA MET A 255 -4.26 -3.72 39.75
C MET A 255 -5.62 -3.83 40.46
N LEU A 256 -6.73 -3.74 39.70
CA LEU A 256 -8.07 -3.89 40.27
C LEU A 256 -8.29 -5.28 40.86
N LEU A 257 -7.78 -6.32 40.19
CA LEU A 257 -7.87 -7.69 40.66
C LEU A 257 -7.12 -7.88 41.97
N LEU A 258 -5.89 -7.33 42.07
CA LEU A 258 -5.07 -7.45 43.30
C LEU A 258 -5.68 -6.66 44.47
N ILE A 259 -6.25 -5.46 44.22
CA ILE A 259 -6.84 -4.62 45.26
C ILE A 259 -8.14 -5.24 45.76
N PHE A 260 -9.03 -5.61 44.85
CA PHE A 260 -10.40 -6.06 45.24
C PHE A 260 -10.49 -7.57 45.40
N LYS A 261 -9.51 -8.34 44.97
CA LYS A 261 -9.48 -9.82 45.00
C LYS A 261 -10.77 -10.44 44.42
N SER A 262 -11.43 -9.76 43.50
CA SER A 262 -12.71 -10.16 42.91
C SER A 262 -12.74 -9.84 41.43
N PHE A 263 -12.86 -10.88 40.61
CA PHE A 263 -12.97 -10.77 39.16
C PHE A 263 -14.18 -9.94 38.71
N LYS A 264 -15.33 -10.10 39.44
CA LYS A 264 -16.55 -9.34 39.15
C LYS A 264 -16.33 -7.80 39.31
N ILE A 265 -15.65 -7.38 40.36
CA ILE A 265 -15.39 -5.96 40.63
C ILE A 265 -14.39 -5.43 39.61
N MET A 266 -13.36 -6.21 39.26
CA MET A 266 -12.41 -5.85 38.22
C MET A 266 -13.12 -5.58 36.87
N VAL A 267 -13.99 -6.49 36.42
CA VAL A 267 -14.74 -6.33 35.15
C VAL A 267 -15.65 -5.10 35.21
N ILE A 268 -16.40 -4.91 36.32
CA ILE A 268 -17.28 -3.74 36.47
C ILE A 268 -16.49 -2.42 36.42
N GLY A 269 -15.30 -2.38 37.00
CA GLY A 269 -14.42 -1.21 36.95
C GLY A 269 -13.79 -0.96 35.59
N LEU A 270 -13.58 -2.00 34.78
CA LEU A 270 -12.95 -1.90 33.46
C LEU A 270 -13.93 -1.48 32.35
N ILE A 271 -15.20 -1.92 32.45
CA ILE A 271 -16.25 -1.63 31.44
C ILE A 271 -16.36 -0.15 31.08
N PRO A 272 -16.43 0.81 32.02
CA PRO A 272 -16.54 2.23 31.69
C PRO A 272 -15.35 2.75 30.90
N ASN A 273 -14.14 2.29 31.23
CA ASN A 273 -12.92 2.70 30.53
C ASN A 273 -12.87 2.16 29.10
N ILE A 274 -13.24 0.91 28.91
CA ILE A 274 -13.36 0.31 27.56
C ILE A 274 -14.44 1.05 26.75
N PHE A 275 -15.57 1.37 27.38
CA PHE A 275 -16.64 2.12 26.72
C PHE A 275 -16.17 3.49 26.23
N VAL A 276 -15.44 4.25 27.06
CA VAL A 276 -14.89 5.55 26.68
C VAL A 276 -13.90 5.43 25.51
N ALA A 277 -12.97 4.48 25.59
CA ALA A 277 -12.02 4.24 24.51
C ALA A 277 -12.72 3.86 23.20
N SER A 278 -13.70 2.94 23.27
CA SER A 278 -14.50 2.53 22.12
C SER A 278 -15.35 3.69 21.57
N SER A 279 -15.75 4.63 22.42
CA SER A 279 -16.57 5.79 22.00
C SER A 279 -15.78 6.71 21.09
N VAL A 280 -14.51 6.98 21.39
CA VAL A 280 -13.67 7.83 20.54
C VAL A 280 -13.51 7.20 19.16
N VAL A 281 -13.08 5.94 19.11
CA VAL A 281 -12.87 5.20 17.86
C VAL A 281 -14.19 5.06 17.07
N GLY A 282 -15.29 4.73 17.77
CA GLY A 282 -16.60 4.55 17.15
C GLY A 282 -17.16 5.85 16.56
N ILE A 283 -16.98 6.98 17.21
CA ILE A 283 -17.44 8.30 16.72
C ILE A 283 -16.61 8.68 15.49
N LEU A 284 -15.29 8.52 15.51
CA LEU A 284 -14.43 8.79 14.36
C LEU A 284 -14.88 7.97 13.14
N GLY A 285 -15.12 6.66 13.32
CA GLY A 285 -15.60 5.81 12.23
C GLY A 285 -16.99 6.17 11.71
N LEU A 286 -17.94 6.59 12.60
CA LEU A 286 -19.27 7.06 12.17
C LEU A 286 -19.21 8.39 11.41
N LEU A 287 -18.33 9.28 11.79
CA LEU A 287 -18.11 10.56 11.13
C LEU A 287 -17.25 10.43 9.86
N LYS A 288 -16.74 9.22 9.58
CA LYS A 288 -15.80 8.96 8.48
C LYS A 288 -14.54 9.83 8.54
N ILE A 289 -14.11 10.19 9.75
CA ILE A 289 -12.85 10.89 9.96
C ILE A 289 -11.75 9.82 9.92
N PRO A 290 -10.82 9.90 8.96
CA PRO A 290 -9.73 8.93 8.89
C PRO A 290 -8.82 9.05 10.12
N LEU A 291 -8.29 7.91 10.56
CA LEU A 291 -7.20 7.89 11.52
C LEU A 291 -5.89 8.13 10.75
N ASP A 292 -5.31 9.27 10.98
CA ASP A 292 -4.00 9.68 10.49
C ASP A 292 -2.95 9.69 11.63
N ILE A 293 -1.71 10.02 11.28
CA ILE A 293 -0.61 10.10 12.26
C ILE A 293 -0.92 11.14 13.35
N MET A 294 -1.63 12.22 13.03
CA MET A 294 -1.96 13.28 13.99
C MET A 294 -3.09 12.89 14.94
N THR A 295 -4.03 12.06 14.49
CA THR A 295 -5.15 11.59 15.32
C THR A 295 -4.78 10.35 16.15
N ILE A 296 -3.73 9.61 15.78
CA ILE A 296 -3.24 8.44 16.49
C ILE A 296 -2.36 8.81 17.68
N THR A 297 -1.62 9.93 17.61
CA THR A 297 -0.74 10.41 18.69
C THR A 297 -1.47 11.29 19.69
#